data_12c1ffec713904d7da45229b4ea07541
#
_entry.id   12c1ffec713904d7da45229b4ea07541
#
_cell.length_a   1.000
_cell.length_b   1.000
_cell.length_c   1.000
_cell.angle_alpha   90.00
_cell.angle_beta   90.00
_cell.angle_gamma   90.00
#
_symmetry.space_group_name_H-M   'P 1'
#
loop_
_entity.id
_entity.type
_entity.pdbx_description
1 polymer ?
#
loop_
_entity_poly.entity_id
_entity_poly.type
_entity_poly.pdbx_seq_one_letter_code
_entity_poly.pdbx_strand_id
1 'polypeptide(L)'
;MESKERALNSMSRKEGEFSLLLDERFDILWHSESLSAILGWENVTGRNGTEFVHPDDLGLVLETMIQVLHSGDHDDLGPTFAPESADIRVADSRGVWHSFETTTWNHIDDPDVKGVLCTCRRVHDRSDLARAIEMLGSGGEVGDVIPIVARLADHSLGGADARTAIAWKQDERILIVSADGAPPLDPRLADAVRIVWSNGLTAPLVITDLNDPILDGAGQVAAAAGYRGVFIVPIEAPNGPEILGGMVAWSASTIDFQAPTQSPIHVALRLAALAIADHRTKRSLRWAAAHDPLTGLANRAEFARRLDAAAESDLVLLYIDLDDFKPINDAHGHPVGDIVLKEVARRIAGVIGQHDTVGRLGGDEFAVVCPGTNDPLHGRAVGDRIVQSIRVPMIANGLRLTVGASVGVAVGAQPLIPAILARRADEALYQAKNAGKNRVWLAS
;
A
#
# COMPACT_ATOMS: atom_id res chain seq x y z
N MET A 1 -36.68 -37.14 20.11
CA MET A 1 -36.33 -35.82 19.51
C MET A 1 -35.39 -35.01 20.40
N GLU A 2 -35.78 -34.67 21.62
CA GLU A 2 -34.91 -33.87 22.53
C GLU A 2 -33.53 -34.47 22.85
N SER A 3 -33.35 -35.83 22.88
CA SER A 3 -32.08 -36.47 23.13
C SER A 3 -31.10 -36.32 21.96
N LYS A 4 -31.61 -36.42 20.71
CA LYS A 4 -30.87 -36.26 19.47
C LYS A 4 -30.39 -34.81 19.30
N GLU A 5 -31.24 -33.84 19.50
CA GLU A 5 -30.90 -32.42 19.43
C GLU A 5 -29.84 -32.01 20.48
N ARG A 6 -29.90 -32.58 21.68
CA ARG A 6 -28.88 -32.33 22.73
C ARG A 6 -27.53 -32.92 22.35
N ALA A 7 -27.47 -34.11 21.75
CA ALA A 7 -26.23 -34.71 21.30
C ALA A 7 -25.61 -33.89 20.16
N LEU A 8 -26.37 -33.50 19.15
CA LEU A 8 -25.92 -32.69 18.03
C LEU A 8 -25.47 -31.29 18.44
N ASN A 9 -26.21 -30.63 19.34
CA ASN A 9 -25.83 -29.33 19.90
C ASN A 9 -24.57 -29.40 20.78
N SER A 10 -24.26 -30.57 21.39
CA SER A 10 -23.01 -30.74 22.14
C SER A 10 -21.78 -30.87 21.25
N MET A 11 -21.95 -31.32 20.02
CA MET A 11 -20.90 -31.45 19.00
C MET A 11 -20.58 -30.15 18.25
N SER A 12 -21.51 -29.17 18.29
CA SER A 12 -21.49 -27.92 17.51
C SER A 12 -21.13 -26.66 18.31
N ARG A 13 -20.29 -26.72 19.34
CA ARG A 13 -20.09 -25.63 20.33
C ARG A 13 -18.88 -24.72 20.08
N LYS A 14 -18.35 -24.60 18.88
CA LYS A 14 -17.26 -23.65 18.64
C LYS A 14 -17.78 -22.37 17.97
N GLU A 15 -17.36 -21.21 18.48
CA GLU A 15 -17.68 -19.91 17.85
C GLU A 15 -17.17 -19.87 16.41
N GLY A 16 -17.99 -19.37 15.48
CA GLY A 16 -17.66 -19.27 14.05
C GLY A 16 -17.88 -20.54 13.23
N GLU A 17 -18.46 -21.59 13.82
CA GLU A 17 -18.80 -22.84 13.11
C GLU A 17 -20.32 -23.04 13.13
N PHE A 18 -20.86 -23.59 12.04
CA PHE A 18 -22.21 -24.16 12.03
C PHE A 18 -22.17 -25.61 11.55
N SER A 19 -23.15 -26.39 11.94
CA SER A 19 -23.25 -27.80 11.56
C SER A 19 -24.60 -28.09 10.91
N LEU A 20 -24.54 -28.98 9.91
CA LEU A 20 -25.69 -29.53 9.21
C LEU A 20 -25.68 -31.04 9.32
N LEU A 21 -26.84 -31.64 9.51
CA LEU A 21 -27.04 -33.07 9.32
C LEU A 21 -27.78 -33.28 8.00
N LEU A 22 -27.18 -34.05 7.08
CA LEU A 22 -27.70 -34.32 5.75
C LEU A 22 -28.08 -35.80 5.62
N ASP A 23 -29.10 -36.09 4.80
CA ASP A 23 -29.36 -37.44 4.37
C ASP A 23 -28.52 -37.82 3.11
N GLU A 24 -28.69 -39.02 2.61
CA GLU A 24 -28.00 -39.53 1.40
C GLU A 24 -28.31 -38.73 0.11
N ARG A 25 -29.35 -37.91 0.12
CA ARG A 25 -29.80 -37.07 -0.99
C ARG A 25 -29.44 -35.61 -0.82
N PHE A 26 -28.63 -35.30 0.22
CA PHE A 26 -28.26 -33.92 0.64
C PHE A 26 -29.42 -33.11 1.24
N ASP A 27 -30.56 -33.71 1.59
CA ASP A 27 -31.63 -32.99 2.25
C ASP A 27 -31.23 -32.73 3.70
N ILE A 28 -31.39 -31.46 4.13
CA ILE A 28 -30.99 -31.02 5.47
C ILE A 28 -31.99 -31.54 6.50
N LEU A 29 -31.56 -32.45 7.34
CA LEU A 29 -32.36 -33.05 8.42
C LEU A 29 -32.36 -32.19 9.68
N TRP A 30 -31.22 -31.50 9.94
CA TRP A 30 -31.03 -30.66 11.10
C TRP A 30 -29.94 -29.63 10.84
N HIS A 31 -30.00 -28.49 11.53
CA HIS A 31 -28.92 -27.48 11.56
C HIS A 31 -28.72 -26.91 12.97
N SER A 32 -27.49 -26.44 13.25
CA SER A 32 -27.19 -25.76 14.49
C SER A 32 -27.78 -24.34 14.52
N GLU A 33 -28.04 -23.82 15.72
CA GLU A 33 -28.53 -22.44 15.89
C GLU A 33 -27.57 -21.37 15.35
N SER A 34 -26.27 -21.66 15.34
CA SER A 34 -25.22 -20.78 14.79
C SER A 34 -25.35 -20.52 13.28
N LEU A 35 -26.05 -21.38 12.53
CA LEU A 35 -26.31 -21.18 11.10
C LEU A 35 -26.99 -19.82 10.84
N SER A 36 -28.03 -19.52 11.61
CA SER A 36 -28.78 -18.27 11.45
C SER A 36 -27.91 -17.05 11.75
N ALA A 37 -27.06 -17.13 12.76
CA ALA A 37 -26.12 -16.06 13.11
C ALA A 37 -25.04 -15.85 12.05
N ILE A 38 -24.59 -16.94 11.39
CA ILE A 38 -23.45 -16.91 10.43
C ILE A 38 -23.91 -16.60 9.00
N LEU A 39 -25.05 -17.18 8.56
CA LEU A 39 -25.54 -17.07 7.18
C LEU A 39 -26.88 -16.33 7.05
N GLY A 40 -27.51 -15.97 8.15
CA GLY A 40 -28.80 -15.25 8.14
C GLY A 40 -29.99 -16.09 7.68
N TRP A 41 -29.87 -17.42 7.59
CA TRP A 41 -30.97 -18.33 7.25
C TRP A 41 -31.72 -18.73 8.52
N GLU A 42 -33.00 -18.46 8.62
CA GLU A 42 -33.79 -18.78 9.82
C GLU A 42 -34.14 -20.28 9.92
N ASN A 43 -34.48 -20.91 8.79
CA ASN A 43 -34.79 -22.34 8.73
C ASN A 43 -34.41 -22.91 7.34
N VAL A 44 -33.55 -23.93 7.33
CA VAL A 44 -33.14 -24.63 6.12
C VAL A 44 -33.49 -26.12 6.16
N THR A 45 -34.13 -26.61 7.22
CA THR A 45 -34.52 -28.02 7.36
C THR A 45 -35.49 -28.42 6.26
N GLY A 46 -35.25 -29.55 5.61
CA GLY A 46 -36.03 -30.06 4.50
C GLY A 46 -35.66 -29.48 3.13
N ARG A 47 -34.71 -28.53 3.07
CA ARG A 47 -34.16 -28.05 1.80
C ARG A 47 -32.92 -28.88 1.40
N ASN A 48 -32.63 -28.89 0.12
CA ASN A 48 -31.43 -29.58 -0.36
C ASN A 48 -30.18 -28.71 -0.14
N GLY A 49 -29.16 -29.26 0.52
CA GLY A 49 -27.92 -28.55 0.87
C GLY A 49 -27.16 -28.02 -0.34
N THR A 50 -27.28 -28.65 -1.52
CA THR A 50 -26.63 -28.22 -2.75
C THR A 50 -27.18 -26.87 -3.28
N GLU A 51 -28.38 -26.44 -2.87
CA GLU A 51 -28.94 -25.13 -3.24
C GLU A 51 -28.13 -23.95 -2.68
N PHE A 52 -27.38 -24.21 -1.61
CA PHE A 52 -26.60 -23.19 -0.91
C PHE A 52 -25.12 -23.16 -1.35
N VAL A 53 -24.67 -24.16 -2.12
CA VAL A 53 -23.29 -24.31 -2.57
C VAL A 53 -23.07 -23.58 -3.89
N HIS A 54 -21.91 -22.94 -4.04
CA HIS A 54 -21.53 -22.29 -5.30
C HIS A 54 -21.49 -23.30 -6.46
N PRO A 55 -22.03 -22.96 -7.64
CA PRO A 55 -22.09 -23.89 -8.77
C PRO A 55 -20.76 -24.56 -9.14
N ASP A 56 -19.65 -23.82 -9.06
CA ASP A 56 -18.31 -24.35 -9.38
C ASP A 56 -17.82 -25.37 -8.35
N ASP A 57 -18.35 -25.34 -7.11
CA ASP A 57 -17.90 -26.18 -6.01
C ASP A 57 -18.79 -27.46 -5.87
N LEU A 58 -19.91 -27.54 -6.61
CA LEU A 58 -20.83 -28.67 -6.56
C LEU A 58 -20.14 -30.00 -6.90
N GLY A 59 -19.22 -29.99 -7.87
CA GLY A 59 -18.46 -31.21 -8.25
C GLY A 59 -17.68 -31.76 -7.05
N LEU A 60 -16.98 -30.89 -6.34
CA LEU A 60 -16.20 -31.23 -5.14
C LEU A 60 -17.08 -31.78 -4.01
N VAL A 61 -18.23 -31.10 -3.75
CA VAL A 61 -19.17 -31.54 -2.73
C VAL A 61 -19.75 -32.91 -3.01
N LEU A 62 -20.12 -33.19 -4.28
CA LEU A 62 -20.62 -34.52 -4.70
C LEU A 62 -19.56 -35.62 -4.55
N GLU A 63 -18.33 -35.31 -4.96
CA GLU A 63 -17.22 -36.27 -4.84
C GLU A 63 -16.91 -36.59 -3.38
N THR A 64 -16.80 -35.58 -2.52
CA THR A 64 -16.58 -35.73 -1.06
C THR A 64 -17.71 -36.56 -0.42
N MET A 65 -18.96 -36.30 -0.77
CA MET A 65 -20.10 -37.05 -0.21
C MET A 65 -20.08 -38.50 -0.64
N ILE A 66 -19.78 -38.81 -1.93
CA ILE A 66 -19.64 -40.17 -2.43
C ILE A 66 -18.54 -40.89 -1.67
N GLN A 67 -17.41 -40.25 -1.40
CA GLN A 67 -16.33 -40.84 -0.64
C GLN A 67 -16.74 -41.15 0.81
N VAL A 68 -17.40 -40.18 1.47
CA VAL A 68 -17.92 -40.34 2.85
C VAL A 68 -18.96 -41.47 2.94
N LEU A 69 -19.88 -41.59 1.96
CA LEU A 69 -20.90 -42.66 1.93
C LEU A 69 -20.31 -44.08 1.68
N HIS A 70 -19.17 -44.14 0.98
CA HIS A 70 -18.49 -45.42 0.69
C HIS A 70 -17.47 -45.82 1.77
N SER A 71 -17.07 -44.90 2.64
CA SER A 71 -16.26 -45.21 3.83
C SER A 71 -17.19 -45.86 4.86
N GLY A 72 -17.37 -47.18 4.79
CA GLY A 72 -18.23 -47.94 5.68
C GLY A 72 -17.80 -47.83 7.15
N ASP A 73 -18.76 -48.02 8.04
CA ASP A 73 -18.58 -48.02 9.48
C ASP A 73 -17.51 -49.05 9.88
N HIS A 74 -16.33 -48.61 10.27
CA HIS A 74 -15.28 -49.44 10.86
C HIS A 74 -15.21 -49.15 12.36
N ASP A 75 -16.11 -49.79 13.10
CA ASP A 75 -16.24 -49.76 14.55
C ASP A 75 -15.05 -50.37 15.32
N ASP A 76 -13.98 -50.85 14.67
CA ASP A 76 -12.90 -51.61 15.32
C ASP A 76 -11.54 -50.93 15.36
N LEU A 77 -11.37 -49.70 14.86
CA LEU A 77 -10.14 -48.94 14.97
C LEU A 77 -10.45 -47.54 15.53
N GLY A 78 -9.97 -47.28 16.72
CA GLY A 78 -10.11 -45.98 17.41
C GLY A 78 -9.82 -44.76 16.53
N PRO A 79 -9.86 -43.50 17.01
CA PRO A 79 -10.07 -42.24 16.26
C PRO A 79 -8.93 -41.91 15.27
N THR A 80 -8.87 -42.65 14.16
CA THR A 80 -7.79 -42.54 13.15
C THR A 80 -8.33 -42.28 11.73
N PHE A 81 -9.60 -41.97 11.56
CA PHE A 81 -10.06 -41.46 10.28
C PHE A 81 -9.91 -39.92 10.32
N ALA A 82 -8.97 -39.39 9.54
CA ALA A 82 -8.92 -37.99 9.27
C ALA A 82 -10.21 -37.61 8.51
N PRO A 83 -11.06 -36.71 9.06
CA PRO A 83 -12.23 -36.24 8.38
C PRO A 83 -11.81 -35.61 7.04
N GLU A 84 -12.50 -35.91 5.96
CA GLU A 84 -12.25 -35.25 4.69
C GLU A 84 -12.68 -33.79 4.82
N SER A 85 -11.77 -32.88 4.58
CA SER A 85 -12.05 -31.45 4.58
C SER A 85 -12.02 -30.90 3.16
N ALA A 86 -13.05 -30.13 2.81
CA ALA A 86 -13.15 -29.45 1.53
C ALA A 86 -13.43 -27.96 1.76
N ASP A 87 -12.78 -27.13 0.98
CA ASP A 87 -13.09 -25.69 0.97
C ASP A 87 -14.21 -25.45 -0.04
N ILE A 88 -15.38 -24.98 0.42
CA ILE A 88 -16.54 -24.70 -0.41
C ILE A 88 -17.07 -23.29 -0.16
N ARG A 89 -17.74 -22.73 -1.16
CA ARG A 89 -18.47 -21.46 -1.04
C ARG A 89 -19.96 -21.71 -0.78
N VAL A 90 -20.50 -21.09 0.28
CA VAL A 90 -21.89 -21.20 0.68
C VAL A 90 -22.54 -19.81 0.68
N ALA A 91 -23.77 -19.71 0.12
CA ALA A 91 -24.51 -18.45 0.05
C ALA A 91 -25.16 -18.11 1.39
N ASP A 92 -25.09 -16.83 1.80
CA ASP A 92 -25.93 -16.28 2.87
C ASP A 92 -27.36 -15.98 2.38
N SER A 93 -28.27 -15.60 3.28
CA SER A 93 -29.66 -15.27 2.98
C SER A 93 -29.86 -14.09 2.01
N ARG A 94 -28.77 -13.34 1.72
CA ARG A 94 -28.73 -12.21 0.78
C ARG A 94 -28.11 -12.59 -0.57
N GLY A 95 -27.68 -13.85 -0.71
CA GLY A 95 -27.02 -14.37 -1.91
C GLY A 95 -25.53 -14.04 -2.01
N VAL A 96 -24.88 -13.63 -0.91
CA VAL A 96 -23.43 -13.40 -0.86
C VAL A 96 -22.71 -14.70 -0.56
N TRP A 97 -21.67 -15.02 -1.32
CA TRP A 97 -20.87 -16.21 -1.18
C TRP A 97 -19.80 -16.06 -0.11
N HIS A 98 -19.72 -17.02 0.80
CA HIS A 98 -18.72 -17.12 1.86
C HIS A 98 -18.00 -18.44 1.80
N SER A 99 -16.69 -18.44 2.01
CA SER A 99 -15.88 -19.65 1.99
C SER A 99 -15.89 -20.36 3.34
N PHE A 100 -16.06 -21.67 3.31
CA PHE A 100 -16.07 -22.53 4.49
C PHE A 100 -15.19 -23.74 4.26
N GLU A 101 -14.39 -24.09 5.25
CA GLU A 101 -13.80 -25.42 5.38
C GLU A 101 -14.86 -26.35 5.97
N THR A 102 -15.27 -27.35 5.19
CA THR A 102 -16.25 -28.33 5.64
C THR A 102 -15.55 -29.59 6.06
N THR A 103 -15.94 -30.11 7.20
CA THR A 103 -15.51 -31.42 7.69
C THR A 103 -16.73 -32.31 7.80
N THR A 104 -16.66 -33.50 7.20
CA THR A 104 -17.79 -34.41 7.10
C THR A 104 -17.52 -35.73 7.81
N TRP A 105 -18.53 -36.23 8.51
CA TRP A 105 -18.52 -37.52 9.21
C TRP A 105 -19.74 -38.34 8.81
N ASN A 106 -19.51 -39.62 8.51
CA ASN A 106 -20.58 -40.57 8.20
C ASN A 106 -21.18 -41.14 9.50
N HIS A 107 -22.44 -40.87 9.77
CA HIS A 107 -23.24 -41.41 10.86
C HIS A 107 -24.57 -42.01 10.36
N ILE A 108 -24.60 -42.52 9.07
CA ILE A 108 -25.83 -43.07 8.49
C ILE A 108 -26.29 -44.29 9.24
N ASP A 109 -25.38 -45.17 9.64
CA ASP A 109 -25.66 -46.40 10.36
C ASP A 109 -25.82 -46.21 11.87
N ASP A 110 -25.51 -45.01 12.41
CA ASP A 110 -25.74 -44.68 13.80
C ASP A 110 -27.26 -44.55 14.06
N PRO A 111 -27.86 -45.38 14.91
CA PRO A 111 -29.29 -45.38 15.16
C PRO A 111 -29.81 -44.07 15.75
N ASP A 112 -28.94 -43.31 16.42
CA ASP A 112 -29.29 -42.03 17.09
C ASP A 112 -29.10 -40.83 16.17
N VAL A 113 -28.21 -40.87 15.18
CA VAL A 113 -27.88 -39.75 14.27
C VAL A 113 -28.51 -39.88 12.91
N LYS A 114 -28.31 -41.02 12.21
CA LYS A 114 -28.88 -41.36 10.88
C LYS A 114 -28.68 -40.27 9.84
N GLY A 115 -27.42 -40.02 9.48
CA GLY A 115 -27.10 -39.02 8.47
C GLY A 115 -25.60 -38.70 8.40
N VAL A 116 -25.25 -37.81 7.51
CA VAL A 116 -23.89 -37.25 7.38
C VAL A 116 -23.84 -35.91 8.11
N LEU A 117 -23.00 -35.84 9.13
CA LEU A 117 -22.75 -34.61 9.86
C LEU A 117 -21.69 -33.78 9.13
N CYS A 118 -22.07 -32.59 8.69
CA CYS A 118 -21.15 -31.61 8.09
C CYS A 118 -20.94 -30.44 9.07
N THR A 119 -19.73 -30.19 9.49
CA THR A 119 -19.37 -29.00 10.24
C THR A 119 -18.65 -28.04 9.30
N CYS A 120 -19.18 -26.84 9.18
CA CYS A 120 -18.67 -25.79 8.32
C CYS A 120 -18.04 -24.72 9.20
N ARG A 121 -16.75 -24.58 9.10
CA ARG A 121 -15.98 -23.53 9.74
C ARG A 121 -15.71 -22.45 8.71
N ARG A 122 -16.11 -21.21 8.99
CA ARG A 122 -15.79 -20.10 8.10
C ARG A 122 -14.28 -20.02 7.92
N VAL A 123 -13.83 -20.26 6.72
CA VAL A 123 -12.44 -20.01 6.35
C VAL A 123 -12.33 -18.51 6.21
N HIS A 124 -11.77 -17.86 7.22
CA HIS A 124 -11.35 -16.50 7.12
C HIS A 124 -10.26 -16.49 6.04
N ASP A 125 -10.60 -16.03 4.94
CA ASP A 125 -10.03 -15.95 3.63
C ASP A 125 -8.55 -16.32 3.52
N ARG A 126 -8.24 -17.63 3.49
CA ARG A 126 -6.94 -18.12 3.03
C ARG A 126 -6.62 -17.56 1.64
N SER A 127 -7.66 -17.27 0.82
CA SER A 127 -7.51 -16.70 -0.50
C SER A 127 -7.02 -15.25 -0.43
N ASP A 128 -7.58 -14.39 0.43
CA ASP A 128 -7.14 -13.00 0.58
C ASP A 128 -5.77 -12.92 1.23
N LEU A 129 -5.49 -13.74 2.23
CA LEU A 129 -4.16 -13.84 2.83
C LEU A 129 -3.12 -14.31 1.82
N ALA A 130 -3.40 -15.41 1.11
CA ALA A 130 -2.51 -15.95 0.08
C ALA A 130 -2.30 -14.94 -1.05
N ARG A 131 -3.37 -14.24 -1.49
CA ARG A 131 -3.32 -13.20 -2.51
C ARG A 131 -2.50 -12.00 -2.07
N ALA A 132 -2.66 -11.54 -0.83
CA ALA A 132 -1.87 -10.44 -0.29
C ALA A 132 -0.38 -10.80 -0.22
N ILE A 133 -0.05 -12.03 0.22
CA ILE A 133 1.33 -12.54 0.27
C ILE A 133 1.92 -12.68 -1.13
N GLU A 134 1.18 -13.23 -2.09
CA GLU A 134 1.60 -13.38 -3.49
C GLU A 134 1.87 -12.02 -4.13
N MET A 135 0.96 -11.06 -3.95
CA MET A 135 1.14 -9.71 -4.47
C MET A 135 2.34 -9.00 -3.86
N LEU A 136 2.58 -9.14 -2.55
CA LEU A 136 3.79 -8.62 -1.91
C LEU A 136 5.05 -9.28 -2.47
N GLY A 137 5.04 -10.60 -2.62
CA GLY A 137 6.16 -11.37 -3.17
C GLY A 137 6.47 -11.06 -4.64
N SER A 138 5.46 -10.77 -5.45
CA SER A 138 5.59 -10.37 -6.86
C SER A 138 5.87 -8.89 -7.08
N GLY A 139 5.95 -8.11 -6.01
CA GLY A 139 6.26 -6.69 -6.08
C GLY A 139 5.06 -5.78 -6.38
N GLY A 140 3.84 -6.22 -6.05
CA GLY A 140 2.60 -5.46 -6.20
C GLY A 140 2.65 -4.07 -5.55
N GLU A 141 1.88 -3.14 -6.07
CA GLU A 141 1.83 -1.78 -5.52
C GLU A 141 1.01 -1.78 -4.21
N VAL A 142 1.37 -0.89 -3.29
CA VAL A 142 0.70 -0.76 -1.98
C VAL A 142 -0.80 -0.50 -2.13
N GLY A 143 -1.21 0.24 -3.17
CA GLY A 143 -2.61 0.54 -3.47
C GLY A 143 -3.46 -0.68 -3.82
N ASP A 144 -2.84 -1.77 -4.32
CA ASP A 144 -3.54 -3.01 -4.67
C ASP A 144 -3.57 -3.99 -3.49
N VAL A 145 -2.54 -3.96 -2.63
CA VAL A 145 -2.42 -4.84 -1.46
C VAL A 145 -3.29 -4.38 -0.29
N ILE A 146 -3.29 -3.08 0.02
CA ILE A 146 -3.98 -2.54 1.20
C ILE A 146 -5.49 -2.80 1.22
N PRO A 147 -6.24 -2.71 0.10
CA PRO A 147 -7.66 -3.06 0.08
C PRO A 147 -7.95 -4.49 0.53
N ILE A 148 -7.09 -5.44 0.12
CA ILE A 148 -7.19 -6.85 0.51
C ILE A 148 -6.91 -7.01 2.01
N VAL A 149 -5.88 -6.32 2.51
CA VAL A 149 -5.52 -6.33 3.94
C VAL A 149 -6.62 -5.69 4.80
N ALA A 150 -7.24 -4.62 4.33
CA ALA A 150 -8.39 -4.00 5.01
C ALA A 150 -9.59 -4.96 5.08
N ARG A 151 -9.85 -5.73 4.03
CA ARG A 151 -10.87 -6.78 4.02
C ARG A 151 -10.56 -7.93 4.98
N LEU A 152 -9.29 -8.36 5.07
CA LEU A 152 -8.85 -9.32 6.08
C LEU A 152 -9.11 -8.80 7.51
N ALA A 153 -8.89 -7.52 7.74
CA ALA A 153 -9.19 -6.89 9.02
C ALA A 153 -10.71 -6.83 9.30
N ASP A 154 -11.53 -6.47 8.31
CA ASP A 154 -13.01 -6.50 8.42
C ASP A 154 -13.49 -7.89 8.84
N HIS A 155 -13.04 -8.94 8.14
CA HIS A 155 -13.40 -10.31 8.48
C HIS A 155 -12.96 -10.73 9.89
N SER A 156 -11.78 -10.28 10.31
CA SER A 156 -11.24 -10.60 11.64
C SER A 156 -12.00 -9.92 12.79
N LEU A 157 -12.70 -8.81 12.49
CA LEU A 157 -13.39 -7.97 13.45
C LEU A 157 -14.92 -8.15 13.47
N GLY A 158 -15.45 -9.17 12.79
CA GLY A 158 -16.88 -9.45 12.77
C GLY A 158 -17.52 -9.42 11.37
N GLY A 159 -16.73 -9.36 10.31
CA GLY A 159 -17.21 -9.45 8.93
C GLY A 159 -18.11 -8.27 8.54
N ALA A 160 -19.38 -8.52 8.30
CA ALA A 160 -20.34 -7.50 7.85
C ALA A 160 -20.56 -6.35 8.86
N ASP A 161 -20.29 -6.60 10.14
CA ASP A 161 -20.48 -5.64 11.22
C ASP A 161 -19.26 -4.72 11.44
N ALA A 162 -18.16 -4.98 10.79
CA ALA A 162 -16.95 -4.17 10.87
C ALA A 162 -16.61 -3.50 9.53
N ARG A 163 -16.02 -2.32 9.59
CA ARG A 163 -15.53 -1.57 8.43
C ARG A 163 -14.19 -0.94 8.74
N THR A 164 -13.19 -1.29 7.95
CA THR A 164 -11.81 -0.90 8.16
C THR A 164 -11.33 0.07 7.08
N ALA A 165 -10.55 1.05 7.49
CA ALA A 165 -9.71 1.84 6.61
C ALA A 165 -8.27 1.82 7.12
N ILE A 166 -7.31 1.75 6.18
CA ILE A 166 -5.89 1.80 6.45
C ILE A 166 -5.32 3.04 5.78
N ALA A 167 -4.47 3.76 6.51
CA ALA A 167 -3.84 4.96 6.03
C ALA A 167 -2.33 4.94 6.23
N TRP A 168 -1.61 5.63 5.34
CA TRP A 168 -0.17 5.85 5.46
C TRP A 168 0.22 7.23 4.94
N LYS A 169 1.36 7.73 5.40
CA LYS A 169 1.91 8.98 4.88
C LYS A 169 2.69 8.74 3.59
N GLN A 170 2.36 9.56 2.59
CA GLN A 170 3.09 9.66 1.35
C GLN A 170 3.42 11.14 1.12
N ASP A 171 4.67 11.52 1.33
CA ASP A 171 5.11 12.92 1.44
C ASP A 171 4.32 13.67 2.53
N GLU A 172 3.73 14.82 2.18
CA GLU A 172 2.88 15.64 3.07
C GLU A 172 1.41 15.18 3.08
N ARG A 173 1.06 14.10 2.33
CA ARG A 173 -0.32 13.63 2.21
C ARG A 173 -0.53 12.33 2.98
N ILE A 174 -1.71 12.20 3.55
CA ILE A 174 -2.18 10.93 4.11
C ILE A 174 -3.11 10.29 3.07
N LEU A 175 -2.71 9.11 2.60
CA LEU A 175 -3.55 8.27 1.75
C LEU A 175 -4.36 7.34 2.65
N ILE A 176 -5.65 7.19 2.33
CA ILE A 176 -6.58 6.36 3.10
C ILE A 176 -7.28 5.43 2.12
N VAL A 177 -7.31 4.15 2.44
CA VAL A 177 -7.90 3.10 1.61
C VAL A 177 -8.74 2.18 2.48
N SER A 178 -9.95 1.87 2.01
CA SER A 178 -10.88 0.91 2.64
C SER A 178 -10.87 -0.42 1.89
N ALA A 179 -11.52 -1.42 2.45
CA ALA A 179 -11.65 -2.75 1.86
C ALA A 179 -12.36 -2.72 0.49
N ASP A 180 -11.90 -3.53 -0.45
CA ASP A 180 -12.55 -3.74 -1.75
C ASP A 180 -13.87 -4.51 -1.60
N GLY A 181 -14.82 -4.25 -2.52
CA GLY A 181 -16.07 -5.01 -2.61
C GLY A 181 -17.12 -4.66 -1.55
N ALA A 182 -16.82 -3.75 -0.64
CA ALA A 182 -17.75 -3.20 0.33
C ALA A 182 -18.21 -1.78 -0.09
N PRO A 183 -19.38 -1.31 0.36
CA PRO A 183 -19.72 0.10 0.21
C PRO A 183 -18.59 0.98 0.78
N PRO A 184 -18.22 2.07 0.12
CA PRO A 184 -17.13 2.93 0.61
C PRO A 184 -17.47 3.45 2.01
N LEU A 185 -16.50 3.43 2.90
CA LEU A 185 -16.61 4.01 4.23
C LEU A 185 -16.82 5.53 4.09
N ASP A 186 -17.74 6.12 4.89
CA ASP A 186 -17.89 7.58 4.91
C ASP A 186 -16.50 8.24 5.14
N PRO A 187 -16.11 9.22 4.33
CA PRO A 187 -14.80 9.85 4.45
C PRO A 187 -14.48 10.35 5.87
N ARG A 188 -15.48 10.81 6.62
CA ARG A 188 -15.29 11.26 8.01
C ARG A 188 -14.93 10.11 8.95
N LEU A 189 -15.48 8.91 8.71
CA LEU A 189 -15.15 7.71 9.48
C LEU A 189 -13.73 7.23 9.13
N ALA A 190 -13.38 7.28 7.86
CA ALA A 190 -12.03 6.92 7.41
C ALA A 190 -10.99 7.92 7.95
N ASP A 191 -11.31 9.21 8.00
CA ASP A 191 -10.42 10.25 8.51
C ASP A 191 -10.09 10.11 10.00
N ALA A 192 -10.88 9.40 10.80
CA ALA A 192 -10.58 9.10 12.20
C ALA A 192 -9.22 8.39 12.38
N VAL A 193 -8.69 7.73 11.36
CA VAL A 193 -7.35 7.14 11.39
C VAL A 193 -6.25 8.19 11.60
N ARG A 194 -6.49 9.47 11.29
CA ARG A 194 -5.56 10.58 11.49
C ARG A 194 -5.19 10.79 12.97
N ILE A 195 -6.04 10.32 13.88
CA ILE A 195 -5.81 10.35 15.33
C ILE A 195 -4.46 9.68 15.67
N VAL A 196 -4.04 8.67 14.90
CA VAL A 196 -2.73 8.02 15.08
C VAL A 196 -1.59 9.04 15.10
N TRP A 197 -1.63 10.03 14.20
CA TRP A 197 -0.56 11.03 14.09
C TRP A 197 -0.85 12.30 14.90
N SER A 198 -2.09 12.77 14.93
CA SER A 198 -2.44 14.01 15.64
C SER A 198 -2.26 13.89 17.15
N ASN A 199 -2.47 12.68 17.70
CA ASN A 199 -2.36 12.39 19.13
C ASN A 199 -1.09 11.60 19.48
N GLY A 200 -0.20 11.31 18.49
CA GLY A 200 1.03 10.54 18.72
C GLY A 200 0.77 9.14 19.26
N LEU A 201 -0.26 8.45 18.71
CA LEU A 201 -0.69 7.15 19.20
C LEU A 201 0.41 6.11 18.95
N THR A 202 0.86 5.44 20.01
CA THR A 202 1.88 4.38 19.96
C THR A 202 1.34 3.01 20.39
N ALA A 203 0.06 2.95 20.78
CA ALA A 203 -0.62 1.72 21.18
C ALA A 203 -2.07 1.72 20.63
N PRO A 204 -2.70 0.55 20.50
CA PRO A 204 -4.10 0.46 20.10
C PRO A 204 -5.02 1.26 21.03
N LEU A 205 -6.01 1.93 20.45
CA LEU A 205 -7.03 2.70 21.13
C LEU A 205 -8.41 2.15 20.79
N VAL A 206 -9.20 1.82 21.80
CA VAL A 206 -10.62 1.42 21.69
C VAL A 206 -11.48 2.52 22.25
N ILE A 207 -12.47 2.98 21.47
CA ILE A 207 -13.43 4.00 21.88
C ILE A 207 -14.83 3.42 21.71
N THR A 208 -15.55 3.30 22.80
CA THR A 208 -16.95 2.83 22.85
C THR A 208 -17.94 3.99 23.08
N ASP A 209 -17.48 5.11 23.62
CA ASP A 209 -18.26 6.33 23.69
C ASP A 209 -18.09 7.15 22.41
N LEU A 210 -19.07 7.07 21.52
CA LEU A 210 -19.02 7.78 20.24
C LEU A 210 -19.14 9.32 20.36
N ASN A 211 -19.37 9.84 21.57
CA ASN A 211 -19.31 11.28 21.86
C ASN A 211 -17.92 11.74 22.32
N ASP A 212 -16.95 10.84 22.36
CA ASP A 212 -15.58 11.21 22.75
C ASP A 212 -15.04 12.31 21.83
N PRO A 213 -14.59 13.45 22.39
CA PRO A 213 -14.08 14.60 21.61
C PRO A 213 -12.92 14.24 20.67
N ILE A 214 -12.17 13.17 20.95
CA ILE A 214 -11.06 12.71 20.10
C ILE A 214 -11.53 12.32 18.67
N LEU A 215 -12.81 11.95 18.52
CA LEU A 215 -13.41 11.54 17.25
C LEU A 215 -13.80 12.71 16.35
N ASP A 216 -13.70 13.96 16.82
CA ASP A 216 -13.95 15.19 16.04
C ASP A 216 -15.22 15.11 15.14
N GLY A 217 -16.35 14.67 15.72
CA GLY A 217 -17.62 14.51 14.99
C GLY A 217 -17.78 13.22 14.18
N ALA A 218 -16.74 12.43 13.98
CA ALA A 218 -16.85 11.13 13.33
C ALA A 218 -17.75 10.16 14.13
N GLY A 219 -17.76 10.27 15.46
CA GLY A 219 -18.61 9.45 16.32
C GLY A 219 -20.11 9.64 16.07
N GLN A 220 -20.59 10.86 15.77
CA GLN A 220 -21.99 11.11 15.43
C GLN A 220 -22.38 10.43 14.10
N VAL A 221 -21.48 10.48 13.12
CA VAL A 221 -21.66 9.79 11.84
C VAL A 221 -21.71 8.28 12.03
N ALA A 222 -20.81 7.76 12.88
CA ALA A 222 -20.75 6.35 13.23
C ALA A 222 -22.03 5.87 13.91
N ALA A 223 -22.55 6.62 14.90
CA ALA A 223 -23.80 6.32 15.57
C ALA A 223 -24.99 6.29 14.60
N ALA A 224 -25.07 7.26 13.67
CA ALA A 224 -26.10 7.31 12.64
C ALA A 224 -25.99 6.13 11.65
N ALA A 225 -24.81 5.60 11.42
CA ALA A 225 -24.55 4.43 10.59
C ALA A 225 -24.72 3.09 11.32
N GLY A 226 -25.08 3.11 12.62
CA GLY A 226 -25.32 1.92 13.45
C GLY A 226 -24.07 1.34 14.12
N TYR A 227 -22.92 1.98 14.00
CA TYR A 227 -21.71 1.56 14.72
C TYR A 227 -21.83 1.86 16.22
N ARG A 228 -21.15 1.05 17.04
CA ARG A 228 -21.13 1.13 18.51
C ARG A 228 -19.75 1.43 19.09
N GLY A 229 -18.72 1.34 18.29
CA GLY A 229 -17.36 1.61 18.73
C GLY A 229 -16.39 1.64 17.58
N VAL A 230 -15.20 2.11 17.89
CA VAL A 230 -14.06 2.20 16.95
C VAL A 230 -12.79 1.67 17.60
N PHE A 231 -12.00 1.01 16.78
CA PHE A 231 -10.67 0.54 17.08
C PHE A 231 -9.67 1.26 16.18
N ILE A 232 -8.70 1.93 16.79
CA ILE A 232 -7.67 2.68 16.09
C ILE A 232 -6.31 2.09 16.48
N VAL A 233 -5.54 1.66 15.47
CA VAL A 233 -4.27 0.98 15.69
C VAL A 233 -3.17 1.65 14.89
N PRO A 234 -2.04 2.03 15.52
CA PRO A 234 -0.84 2.41 14.78
C PRO A 234 -0.25 1.19 14.07
N ILE A 235 0.23 1.39 12.84
CA ILE A 235 0.95 0.39 12.07
C ILE A 235 2.44 0.71 12.19
N GLU A 236 3.13 -0.11 12.96
CA GLU A 236 4.57 0.03 13.24
C GLU A 236 5.42 -0.57 12.12
N ALA A 237 6.62 -0.02 11.95
CA ALA A 237 7.60 -0.57 11.02
C ALA A 237 8.02 -1.99 11.45
N PRO A 238 8.28 -2.93 10.50
CA PRO A 238 8.70 -4.29 10.83
C PRO A 238 9.99 -4.36 11.69
N ASN A 239 10.84 -3.35 11.61
CA ASN A 239 12.18 -3.34 12.19
C ASN A 239 12.41 -2.24 13.24
N GLY A 240 11.35 -1.63 13.79
CA GLY A 240 11.52 -0.57 14.79
C GLY A 240 10.22 0.12 15.19
N PRO A 241 10.27 1.07 16.10
CA PRO A 241 9.11 1.75 16.67
C PRO A 241 8.54 2.87 15.76
N GLU A 242 9.02 3.00 14.53
CA GLU A 242 8.51 4.02 13.61
C GLU A 242 7.07 3.69 13.21
N ILE A 243 6.17 4.67 13.30
CA ILE A 243 4.79 4.53 12.85
C ILE A 243 4.71 4.83 11.35
N LEU A 244 4.47 3.79 10.56
CA LEU A 244 4.34 3.86 9.10
C LEU A 244 2.94 4.29 8.66
N GLY A 245 1.94 3.87 9.42
CA GLY A 245 0.55 4.04 9.08
C GLY A 245 -0.38 3.94 10.28
N GLY A 246 -1.67 3.86 10.00
CA GLY A 246 -2.71 3.59 10.98
C GLY A 246 -3.85 2.80 10.36
N MET A 247 -4.57 2.09 11.21
CA MET A 247 -5.80 1.41 10.87
C MET A 247 -6.92 1.95 11.76
N VAL A 248 -8.09 2.21 11.19
CA VAL A 248 -9.33 2.47 11.91
C VAL A 248 -10.34 1.40 11.52
N ALA A 249 -10.99 0.80 12.50
CA ALA A 249 -12.06 -0.16 12.29
C ALA A 249 -13.27 0.22 13.12
N TRP A 250 -14.40 0.48 12.46
CA TRP A 250 -15.69 0.75 13.07
C TRP A 250 -16.49 -0.55 13.18
N SER A 251 -17.16 -0.79 14.30
CA SER A 251 -17.96 -2.00 14.52
C SER A 251 -19.34 -1.68 15.04
N ALA A 252 -20.34 -2.43 14.53
CA ALA A 252 -21.72 -2.42 15.02
C ALA A 252 -21.92 -3.35 16.22
N SER A 253 -21.01 -4.30 16.45
CA SER A 253 -21.00 -5.18 17.62
C SER A 253 -20.04 -4.66 18.71
N THR A 254 -20.25 -5.11 19.95
CA THR A 254 -19.29 -4.88 21.04
C THR A 254 -18.02 -5.66 20.76
N ILE A 255 -16.93 -4.94 20.52
CA ILE A 255 -15.63 -5.55 20.25
C ILE A 255 -14.93 -5.79 21.58
N ASP A 256 -14.75 -7.05 21.95
CA ASP A 256 -13.87 -7.43 23.03
C ASP A 256 -12.44 -7.53 22.50
N PHE A 257 -11.65 -6.47 22.71
CA PHE A 257 -10.27 -6.37 22.24
C PHE A 257 -9.24 -6.94 23.23
N GLN A 258 -9.59 -7.88 24.04
CA GLN A 258 -8.58 -8.71 24.72
C GLN A 258 -7.92 -9.64 23.70
N ALA A 259 -7.25 -9.05 22.70
CA ALA A 259 -6.64 -9.83 21.64
C ALA A 259 -5.36 -10.50 22.12
N PRO A 260 -5.28 -11.84 22.09
CA PRO A 260 -4.01 -12.53 22.11
C PRO A 260 -3.16 -12.09 20.91
N THR A 261 -1.86 -12.05 21.07
CA THR A 261 -0.85 -11.72 20.06
C THR A 261 -0.90 -12.56 18.77
N GLN A 262 -1.84 -13.48 18.65
CA GLN A 262 -2.07 -14.38 17.49
C GLN A 262 -3.40 -14.15 16.77
N SER A 263 -4.12 -13.06 17.05
CA SER A 263 -5.36 -12.73 16.35
C SER A 263 -5.09 -12.46 14.87
N PRO A 264 -6.00 -12.86 13.94
CA PRO A 264 -5.88 -12.59 12.50
C PRO A 264 -5.66 -11.12 12.15
N ILE A 265 -6.13 -10.19 12.99
CA ILE A 265 -5.89 -8.76 12.83
C ILE A 265 -4.40 -8.40 12.90
N HIS A 266 -3.61 -9.11 13.71
CA HIS A 266 -2.17 -8.91 13.76
C HIS A 266 -1.48 -9.31 12.46
N VAL A 267 -2.01 -10.33 11.77
CA VAL A 267 -1.53 -10.72 10.44
C VAL A 267 -1.83 -9.60 9.44
N ALA A 268 -3.05 -9.06 9.44
CA ALA A 268 -3.43 -7.94 8.59
C ALA A 268 -2.53 -6.71 8.86
N LEU A 269 -2.31 -6.35 10.12
CA LEU A 269 -1.43 -5.23 10.49
C LEU A 269 0.02 -5.44 10.04
N ARG A 270 0.55 -6.66 10.16
CA ARG A 270 1.90 -7.00 9.69
C ARG A 270 2.00 -6.93 8.17
N LEU A 271 1.00 -7.41 7.44
CA LEU A 271 0.96 -7.31 5.98
C LEU A 271 0.87 -5.86 5.53
N ALA A 272 0.04 -5.04 6.20
CA ALA A 272 -0.01 -3.60 5.94
C ALA A 272 1.35 -2.93 6.18
N ALA A 273 2.00 -3.25 7.29
CA ALA A 273 3.33 -2.74 7.62
C ALA A 273 4.36 -3.09 6.55
N LEU A 274 4.38 -4.36 6.10
CA LEU A 274 5.27 -4.83 5.04
C LEU A 274 4.99 -4.12 3.71
N ALA A 275 3.71 -4.00 3.32
CA ALA A 275 3.31 -3.33 2.08
C ALA A 275 3.73 -1.86 2.07
N ILE A 276 3.50 -1.14 3.15
CA ILE A 276 3.86 0.27 3.29
C ILE A 276 5.38 0.45 3.32
N ALA A 277 6.11 -0.40 4.07
CA ALA A 277 7.57 -0.35 4.15
C ALA A 277 8.24 -0.63 2.79
N ASP A 278 7.76 -1.66 2.07
CA ASP A 278 8.24 -2.00 0.72
C ASP A 278 7.98 -0.85 -0.26
N HIS A 279 6.78 -0.28 -0.25
CA HIS A 279 6.43 0.88 -1.09
C HIS A 279 7.36 2.08 -0.81
N ARG A 280 7.61 2.42 0.46
CA ARG A 280 8.52 3.50 0.85
C ARG A 280 9.94 3.23 0.37
N THR A 281 10.40 1.98 0.52
CA THR A 281 11.74 1.57 0.08
C THR A 281 11.88 1.66 -1.44
N LYS A 282 10.94 1.09 -2.19
CA LYS A 282 10.93 1.17 -3.67
C LYS A 282 10.90 2.61 -4.16
N ARG A 283 10.08 3.44 -3.52
CA ARG A 283 9.98 4.86 -3.85
C ARG A 283 11.29 5.61 -3.56
N SER A 284 11.89 5.36 -2.41
CA SER A 284 13.20 5.93 -2.04
C SER A 284 14.29 5.52 -3.03
N LEU A 285 14.31 4.24 -3.42
CA LEU A 285 15.26 3.73 -4.42
C LEU A 285 15.02 4.36 -5.80
N ARG A 286 13.77 4.45 -6.26
CA ARG A 286 13.42 5.12 -7.53
C ARG A 286 13.83 6.59 -7.51
N TRP A 287 13.60 7.27 -6.39
CA TRP A 287 14.00 8.67 -6.22
C TRP A 287 15.52 8.81 -6.25
N ALA A 288 16.26 8.01 -5.48
CA ALA A 288 17.72 8.02 -5.45
C ALA A 288 18.35 7.63 -6.80
N ALA A 289 17.69 6.76 -7.56
CA ALA A 289 18.14 6.39 -8.91
C ALA A 289 18.02 7.55 -9.92
N ALA A 290 17.10 8.51 -9.68
CA ALA A 290 16.81 9.62 -10.59
C ALA A 290 17.33 10.98 -10.11
N HIS A 291 17.60 11.14 -8.81
CA HIS A 291 17.91 12.46 -8.24
C HIS A 291 19.25 12.47 -7.51
N ASP A 292 19.86 13.64 -7.47
CA ASP A 292 21.03 13.91 -6.62
C ASP A 292 20.55 14.08 -5.16
N PRO A 293 21.08 13.33 -4.20
CA PRO A 293 20.55 13.32 -2.83
C PRO A 293 20.79 14.63 -2.08
N LEU A 294 21.79 15.43 -2.49
CA LEU A 294 22.09 16.70 -1.85
C LEU A 294 21.15 17.81 -2.33
N THR A 295 20.93 17.91 -3.65
CA THR A 295 20.25 19.05 -4.27
C THR A 295 18.81 18.78 -4.67
N GLY A 296 18.41 17.49 -4.77
CA GLY A 296 17.10 17.08 -5.27
C GLY A 296 16.90 17.24 -6.77
N LEU A 297 17.90 17.72 -7.51
CA LEU A 297 17.87 17.82 -8.96
C LEU A 297 18.04 16.45 -9.63
N ALA A 298 17.77 16.36 -10.94
CA ALA A 298 18.11 15.15 -11.67
C ALA A 298 19.59 14.81 -11.48
N ASN A 299 19.91 13.55 -11.18
CA ASN A 299 21.30 13.09 -11.15
C ASN A 299 21.85 12.93 -12.57
N ARG A 300 23.14 12.61 -12.71
CA ARG A 300 23.80 12.44 -14.02
C ARG A 300 23.05 11.45 -14.93
N ALA A 301 22.58 10.32 -14.38
CA ALA A 301 21.91 9.28 -15.16
C ALA A 301 20.54 9.74 -15.67
N GLU A 302 19.74 10.32 -14.80
CA GLU A 302 18.42 10.85 -15.17
C GLU A 302 18.52 12.06 -16.11
N PHE A 303 19.52 12.93 -15.91
CA PHE A 303 19.77 14.03 -16.82
C PHE A 303 20.12 13.55 -18.23
N ALA A 304 21.01 12.54 -18.34
CA ALA A 304 21.36 11.93 -19.62
C ALA A 304 20.12 11.34 -20.32
N ARG A 305 19.30 10.59 -19.59
CA ARG A 305 18.05 10.02 -20.11
C ARG A 305 17.10 11.12 -20.64
N ARG A 306 16.97 12.24 -19.91
CA ARG A 306 16.12 13.38 -20.34
C ARG A 306 16.70 14.13 -21.52
N LEU A 307 18.03 14.23 -21.60
CA LEU A 307 18.71 14.79 -22.77
C LEU A 307 18.46 13.93 -24.02
N ASP A 308 18.57 12.61 -23.90
CA ASP A 308 18.28 11.67 -24.99
C ASP A 308 16.82 11.78 -25.45
N ALA A 309 15.86 11.86 -24.53
CA ALA A 309 14.45 12.06 -24.86
C ALA A 309 14.17 13.43 -25.51
N ALA A 310 14.85 14.49 -25.06
CA ALA A 310 14.72 15.83 -25.63
C ALA A 310 15.36 15.93 -27.03
N ALA A 311 16.28 15.03 -27.37
CA ALA A 311 16.96 15.01 -28.67
C ALA A 311 16.06 14.62 -29.85
N GLU A 312 14.79 14.27 -29.62
CA GLU A 312 13.77 14.11 -30.66
C GLU A 312 13.29 15.46 -31.22
N SER A 313 13.67 16.57 -30.61
CA SER A 313 13.35 17.94 -31.05
C SER A 313 14.61 18.81 -31.05
N ASP A 314 14.49 20.01 -31.63
CA ASP A 314 15.51 21.04 -31.43
C ASP A 314 15.70 21.33 -29.96
N LEU A 315 16.92 21.55 -29.51
CA LEU A 315 17.17 21.85 -28.11
C LEU A 315 18.39 22.74 -27.88
N VAL A 316 18.41 23.38 -26.70
CA VAL A 316 19.56 24.09 -26.15
C VAL A 316 20.07 23.30 -24.94
N LEU A 317 21.39 23.09 -24.90
CA LEU A 317 22.09 22.46 -23.77
C LEU A 317 23.05 23.47 -23.12
N LEU A 318 22.99 23.59 -21.81
CA LEU A 318 23.89 24.41 -21.02
C LEU A 318 24.65 23.50 -20.05
N TYR A 319 25.98 23.64 -20.01
CA TYR A 319 26.83 23.13 -18.94
C TYR A 319 27.29 24.25 -18.05
N ILE A 320 27.27 24.04 -16.74
CA ILE A 320 27.48 25.05 -15.70
C ILE A 320 28.47 24.48 -14.69
N ASP A 321 29.46 25.28 -14.33
CA ASP A 321 30.45 24.91 -13.31
C ASP A 321 30.65 26.11 -12.38
N LEU A 322 30.71 25.84 -11.06
CA LEU A 322 30.88 26.89 -10.06
C LEU A 322 32.35 27.33 -9.97
N ASP A 323 32.55 28.61 -10.22
CA ASP A 323 33.89 29.18 -10.17
C ASP A 323 34.39 29.23 -8.72
N ASP A 324 35.60 28.73 -8.51
CA ASP A 324 36.32 28.76 -7.24
C ASP A 324 35.55 28.12 -6.06
N PHE A 325 34.72 27.07 -6.33
CA PHE A 325 33.98 26.37 -5.31
C PHE A 325 34.88 25.59 -4.33
N LYS A 326 35.97 24.97 -4.83
CA LYS A 326 36.91 24.23 -3.98
C LYS A 326 37.48 25.08 -2.86
N PRO A 327 38.01 26.32 -3.09
CA PRO A 327 38.41 27.25 -2.02
C PRO A 327 37.35 27.47 -0.92
N ILE A 328 36.06 27.45 -1.25
CA ILE A 328 34.98 27.58 -0.24
C ILE A 328 34.99 26.35 0.67
N ASN A 329 35.08 25.14 0.10
CA ASN A 329 35.17 23.92 0.89
C ASN A 329 36.46 23.89 1.75
N ASP A 330 37.58 24.27 1.17
CA ASP A 330 38.86 24.27 1.87
C ASP A 330 38.90 25.27 3.04
N ALA A 331 38.24 26.40 2.91
CA ALA A 331 38.19 27.45 3.94
C ALA A 331 37.10 27.22 5.02
N HIS A 332 35.95 26.64 4.66
CA HIS A 332 34.77 26.59 5.52
C HIS A 332 34.22 25.18 5.78
N GLY A 333 34.84 24.16 5.15
CA GLY A 333 34.43 22.77 5.27
C GLY A 333 33.26 22.37 4.36
N HIS A 334 33.15 21.08 4.09
CA HIS A 334 32.11 20.50 3.22
C HIS A 334 30.67 20.85 3.64
N PRO A 335 30.29 20.96 4.93
CA PRO A 335 28.93 21.34 5.29
C PRO A 335 28.51 22.73 4.78
N VAL A 336 29.45 23.67 4.69
CA VAL A 336 29.17 25.00 4.11
C VAL A 336 29.04 24.90 2.59
N GLY A 337 29.92 24.12 1.94
CA GLY A 337 29.80 23.82 0.51
C GLY A 337 28.48 23.16 0.13
N ASP A 338 27.98 22.26 0.94
CA ASP A 338 26.68 21.59 0.72
C ASP A 338 25.52 22.60 0.75
N ILE A 339 25.57 23.60 1.66
CA ILE A 339 24.57 24.68 1.70
C ILE A 339 24.65 25.52 0.43
N VAL A 340 25.87 25.84 -0.02
CA VAL A 340 26.10 26.59 -1.28
C VAL A 340 25.52 25.82 -2.46
N LEU A 341 25.79 24.53 -2.58
CA LEU A 341 25.28 23.68 -3.67
C LEU A 341 23.75 23.58 -3.68
N LYS A 342 23.14 23.45 -2.52
CA LYS A 342 21.66 23.47 -2.39
C LYS A 342 21.06 24.80 -2.84
N GLU A 343 21.66 25.91 -2.44
CA GLU A 343 21.18 27.23 -2.81
C GLU A 343 21.39 27.51 -4.31
N VAL A 344 22.52 27.09 -4.90
CA VAL A 344 22.76 27.16 -6.34
C VAL A 344 21.72 26.36 -7.11
N ALA A 345 21.48 25.12 -6.70
CA ALA A 345 20.44 24.26 -7.31
C ALA A 345 19.06 24.93 -7.32
N ARG A 346 18.65 25.49 -6.19
CA ARG A 346 17.39 26.24 -6.04
C ARG A 346 17.34 27.45 -6.98
N ARG A 347 18.44 28.20 -7.10
CA ARG A 347 18.52 29.38 -7.96
C ARG A 347 18.45 29.01 -9.43
N ILE A 348 19.15 27.97 -9.89
CA ILE A 348 19.07 27.50 -11.28
C ILE A 348 17.63 27.08 -11.58
N ALA A 349 17.04 26.24 -10.72
CA ALA A 349 15.66 25.78 -10.90
C ALA A 349 14.64 26.94 -10.93
N GLY A 350 14.91 28.04 -10.20
CA GLY A 350 14.02 29.22 -10.15
C GLY A 350 14.10 30.15 -11.37
N VAL A 351 15.08 29.98 -12.28
CA VAL A 351 15.25 30.88 -13.44
C VAL A 351 15.09 30.20 -14.79
N ILE A 352 14.92 28.87 -14.82
CA ILE A 352 14.64 28.08 -16.01
C ILE A 352 13.13 27.95 -16.27
N GLY A 353 12.74 27.56 -17.47
CA GLY A 353 11.34 27.35 -17.85
C GLY A 353 10.72 26.09 -17.27
N GLN A 354 9.40 26.01 -17.26
CA GLN A 354 8.66 24.85 -16.72
C GLN A 354 8.96 23.53 -17.47
N HIS A 355 9.30 23.60 -18.74
CA HIS A 355 9.62 22.45 -19.58
C HIS A 355 11.12 22.13 -19.61
N ASP A 356 11.94 23.01 -19.02
CA ASP A 356 13.38 22.79 -18.94
C ASP A 356 13.73 21.78 -17.85
N THR A 357 14.81 21.07 -18.05
CA THR A 357 15.33 20.14 -17.04
C THR A 357 16.69 20.60 -16.53
N VAL A 358 16.85 20.67 -15.22
CA VAL A 358 18.14 20.87 -14.56
C VAL A 358 18.63 19.61 -13.87
N GLY A 359 19.91 19.31 -13.96
CA GLY A 359 20.56 18.21 -13.27
C GLY A 359 21.89 18.65 -12.65
N ARG A 360 22.28 17.91 -11.60
CA ARG A 360 23.65 17.98 -11.06
C ARG A 360 24.45 16.78 -11.55
N LEU A 361 25.55 17.03 -12.27
CA LEU A 361 26.35 15.99 -12.88
C LEU A 361 27.41 15.42 -11.93
N GLY A 362 27.75 16.15 -10.88
CA GLY A 362 28.70 15.76 -9.84
C GLY A 362 29.49 16.96 -9.33
N GLY A 363 30.00 16.89 -8.10
CA GLY A 363 30.78 18.00 -7.53
C GLY A 363 30.05 19.35 -7.61
N ASP A 364 30.62 20.29 -8.33
CA ASP A 364 30.15 21.63 -8.62
C ASP A 364 29.59 21.81 -10.04
N GLU A 365 29.39 20.72 -10.77
CA GLU A 365 28.90 20.71 -12.14
C GLU A 365 27.39 20.54 -12.22
N PHE A 366 26.71 21.42 -12.95
CA PHE A 366 25.27 21.36 -13.25
C PHE A 366 25.04 21.41 -14.77
N ALA A 367 23.86 21.01 -15.19
CA ALA A 367 23.47 21.11 -16.58
C ALA A 367 21.98 21.46 -16.72
N VAL A 368 21.64 22.12 -17.82
CA VAL A 368 20.24 22.47 -18.17
C VAL A 368 20.00 22.07 -19.63
N VAL A 369 18.86 21.42 -19.90
CA VAL A 369 18.33 21.18 -21.24
C VAL A 369 17.02 21.92 -21.43
N CYS A 370 16.94 22.70 -22.49
CA CYS A 370 15.73 23.44 -22.89
C CYS A 370 15.26 22.86 -24.24
N PRO A 371 14.21 21.99 -24.24
CA PRO A 371 13.68 21.40 -25.46
C PRO A 371 12.82 22.37 -26.25
N GLY A 372 12.62 22.10 -27.56
CA GLY A 372 11.70 22.85 -28.44
C GLY A 372 12.29 24.14 -29.02
N THR A 373 13.61 24.39 -28.84
CA THR A 373 14.28 25.55 -29.43
C THR A 373 15.75 25.26 -29.69
N ASN A 374 16.28 25.79 -30.81
CA ASN A 374 17.72 25.81 -31.11
C ASN A 374 18.24 27.24 -31.26
N ASP A 375 17.56 28.23 -30.70
CA ASP A 375 17.96 29.64 -30.77
C ASP A 375 19.15 29.89 -29.81
N PRO A 376 20.33 30.29 -30.35
CA PRO A 376 21.49 30.62 -29.53
C PRO A 376 21.24 31.81 -28.57
N LEU A 377 20.39 32.76 -28.98
CA LEU A 377 20.05 33.91 -28.12
C LEU A 377 19.19 33.50 -26.93
N HIS A 378 18.28 32.54 -27.13
CA HIS A 378 17.52 31.95 -26.03
C HIS A 378 18.46 31.26 -25.02
N GLY A 379 19.36 30.38 -25.51
CA GLY A 379 20.34 29.71 -24.68
C GLY A 379 21.24 30.67 -23.90
N ARG A 380 21.72 31.73 -24.58
CA ARG A 380 22.49 32.77 -23.92
C ARG A 380 21.70 33.49 -22.84
N ALA A 381 20.44 33.87 -23.11
CA ALA A 381 19.59 34.54 -22.15
C ALA A 381 19.33 33.69 -20.90
N VAL A 382 19.12 32.36 -21.06
CA VAL A 382 19.01 31.43 -19.94
C VAL A 382 20.30 31.39 -19.14
N GLY A 383 21.44 31.23 -19.80
CA GLY A 383 22.75 31.21 -19.16
C GLY A 383 23.07 32.50 -18.39
N ASP A 384 22.78 33.65 -18.97
CA ASP A 384 23.01 34.96 -18.34
C ASP A 384 22.12 35.11 -17.06
N ARG A 385 20.84 34.68 -17.09
CA ARG A 385 20.00 34.65 -15.89
C ARG A 385 20.55 33.72 -14.79
N ILE A 386 21.10 32.56 -15.17
CA ILE A 386 21.72 31.62 -14.24
C ILE A 386 22.95 32.28 -13.59
N VAL A 387 23.89 32.80 -14.38
CA VAL A 387 25.08 33.49 -13.86
C VAL A 387 24.71 34.63 -12.92
N GLN A 388 23.75 35.48 -13.31
CA GLN A 388 23.29 36.58 -12.48
C GLN A 388 22.66 36.11 -11.17
N SER A 389 21.81 35.07 -11.21
CA SER A 389 21.16 34.52 -10.03
C SER A 389 22.16 33.89 -9.04
N ILE A 390 23.14 33.13 -9.54
CA ILE A 390 24.16 32.48 -8.72
C ILE A 390 25.03 33.54 -8.01
N ARG A 391 25.41 34.60 -8.72
CA ARG A 391 26.28 35.69 -8.20
C ARG A 391 25.68 36.47 -7.04
N VAL A 392 24.37 36.44 -6.82
CA VAL A 392 23.76 37.12 -5.65
C VAL A 392 24.33 36.54 -4.36
N PRO A 393 24.81 37.34 -3.41
CA PRO A 393 25.33 36.83 -2.14
C PRO A 393 24.32 35.92 -1.45
N MET A 394 24.82 34.84 -0.81
CA MET A 394 24.03 33.88 -0.05
C MET A 394 24.51 33.76 1.37
N ILE A 395 23.65 33.30 2.26
CA ILE A 395 23.99 33.03 3.65
C ILE A 395 24.14 31.52 3.83
N ALA A 396 25.35 31.09 4.19
CA ALA A 396 25.62 29.70 4.52
C ALA A 396 26.23 29.60 5.92
N ASN A 397 25.53 28.98 6.85
CA ASN A 397 25.94 28.86 8.25
C ASN A 397 26.35 30.19 8.89
N GLY A 398 25.58 31.28 8.63
CA GLY A 398 25.87 32.64 9.13
C GLY A 398 26.93 33.40 8.34
N LEU A 399 27.60 32.76 7.38
CA LEU A 399 28.61 33.43 6.54
C LEU A 399 27.95 33.98 5.27
N ARG A 400 28.33 35.22 4.90
CA ARG A 400 27.92 35.81 3.63
C ARG A 400 28.95 35.46 2.55
N LEU A 401 28.54 34.59 1.62
CA LEU A 401 29.38 34.05 0.55
C LEU A 401 28.87 34.50 -0.83
N THR A 402 29.78 34.60 -1.76
CA THR A 402 29.46 34.85 -3.18
C THR A 402 30.24 33.82 -4.01
N VAL A 403 29.57 33.16 -4.95
CA VAL A 403 30.16 32.21 -5.88
C VAL A 403 29.83 32.67 -7.31
N GLY A 404 30.78 32.51 -8.22
CA GLY A 404 30.57 32.74 -9.64
C GLY A 404 30.17 31.44 -10.34
N ALA A 405 29.74 31.54 -11.59
CA ALA A 405 29.51 30.36 -12.45
C ALA A 405 29.92 30.65 -13.88
N SER A 406 30.64 29.70 -14.48
CA SER A 406 30.92 29.68 -15.90
C SER A 406 29.91 28.78 -16.60
N VAL A 407 29.39 29.19 -17.76
CA VAL A 407 28.33 28.51 -18.51
C VAL A 407 28.75 28.34 -19.97
N GLY A 408 28.75 27.11 -20.44
CA GLY A 408 28.88 26.76 -21.85
C GLY A 408 27.53 26.41 -22.45
N VAL A 409 27.21 27.00 -23.59
CA VAL A 409 25.93 26.82 -24.28
C VAL A 409 26.15 26.22 -25.65
N ALA A 410 25.44 25.14 -25.97
CA ALA A 410 25.38 24.57 -27.31
C ALA A 410 23.93 24.44 -27.78
N VAL A 411 23.70 24.66 -29.06
CA VAL A 411 22.40 24.49 -29.69
C VAL A 411 22.45 23.34 -30.70
N GLY A 412 21.39 22.58 -30.76
CA GLY A 412 21.22 21.45 -31.67
C GLY A 412 19.92 21.49 -32.43
N ALA A 413 20.02 21.32 -33.74
CA ALA A 413 18.89 21.12 -34.66
C ALA A 413 18.85 19.68 -35.14
N GLN A 414 17.68 19.22 -35.57
CA GLN A 414 17.49 17.87 -36.11
C GLN A 414 18.22 17.64 -37.45
N PRO A 415 18.80 16.47 -37.72
CA PRO A 415 18.98 15.32 -36.80
C PRO A 415 20.06 15.58 -35.73
N LEU A 416 19.77 15.31 -34.49
CA LEU A 416 20.61 15.65 -33.31
C LEU A 416 21.26 14.42 -32.69
N ILE A 417 22.55 14.53 -32.39
CA ILE A 417 23.31 13.52 -31.64
C ILE A 417 23.69 14.10 -30.28
N PRO A 418 23.06 13.65 -29.16
CA PRO A 418 23.27 14.19 -27.82
C PRO A 418 24.74 14.27 -27.39
N ALA A 419 25.53 13.25 -27.68
CA ALA A 419 26.95 13.21 -27.33
C ALA A 419 27.79 14.30 -28.02
N ILE A 420 27.45 14.66 -29.26
CA ILE A 420 28.11 15.75 -29.99
C ILE A 420 27.75 17.10 -29.37
N LEU A 421 26.46 17.29 -29.03
CA LEU A 421 25.98 18.50 -28.41
C LEU A 421 26.60 18.71 -27.01
N ALA A 422 26.67 17.63 -26.22
CA ALA A 422 27.31 17.64 -24.91
C ALA A 422 28.78 18.06 -24.98
N ARG A 423 29.54 17.50 -25.94
CA ARG A 423 30.91 17.89 -26.15
C ARG A 423 31.06 19.37 -26.53
N ARG A 424 30.19 19.89 -27.41
CA ARG A 424 30.18 21.32 -27.77
C ARG A 424 29.87 22.23 -26.57
N ALA A 425 28.94 21.85 -25.72
CA ALA A 425 28.62 22.58 -24.49
C ALA A 425 29.81 22.58 -23.53
N ASP A 426 30.52 21.45 -23.38
CA ASP A 426 31.74 21.33 -22.55
C ASP A 426 32.89 22.19 -23.08
N GLU A 427 33.16 22.15 -24.40
CA GLU A 427 34.15 23.01 -25.05
C GLU A 427 33.84 24.50 -24.82
N ALA A 428 32.55 24.88 -24.90
CA ALA A 428 32.10 26.23 -24.64
C ALA A 428 32.29 26.62 -23.14
N LEU A 429 32.00 25.72 -22.21
CA LEU A 429 32.23 25.91 -20.79
C LEU A 429 33.75 26.14 -20.50
N TYR A 430 34.61 25.35 -21.11
CA TYR A 430 36.06 25.56 -21.01
C TYR A 430 36.49 26.96 -21.51
N GLN A 431 35.89 27.44 -22.62
CA GLN A 431 36.17 28.80 -23.13
C GLN A 431 35.65 29.88 -22.14
N ALA A 432 34.51 29.68 -21.52
CA ALA A 432 34.00 30.61 -20.51
C ALA A 432 34.94 30.75 -19.32
N LYS A 433 35.50 29.63 -18.84
CA LYS A 433 36.52 29.60 -17.76
C LYS A 433 37.81 30.33 -18.15
N ASN A 434 38.35 30.06 -19.35
CA ASN A 434 39.57 30.70 -19.85
C ASN A 434 39.41 32.19 -20.14
N ALA A 435 38.21 32.63 -20.53
CA ALA A 435 37.93 34.02 -20.80
C ALA A 435 37.76 34.89 -19.55
N GLY A 436 37.96 34.33 -18.34
CA GLY A 436 37.96 35.05 -17.07
C GLY A 436 36.77 34.71 -16.18
N LYS A 437 36.12 33.53 -16.37
CA LYS A 437 35.05 32.99 -15.51
C LYS A 437 33.80 33.87 -15.45
N ASN A 438 32.79 33.48 -14.64
CA ASN A 438 31.56 34.22 -14.32
C ASN A 438 30.88 34.79 -15.58
N ARG A 439 30.69 33.96 -16.59
CA ARG A 439 30.12 34.32 -17.90
C ARG A 439 29.53 33.15 -18.65
N VAL A 440 28.81 33.51 -19.71
CA VAL A 440 28.28 32.59 -20.70
C VAL A 440 29.14 32.59 -21.94
N TRP A 441 29.38 31.38 -22.51
CA TRP A 441 30.04 31.20 -23.81
C TRP A 441 29.17 30.32 -24.72
N LEU A 442 28.99 30.76 -25.97
CA LEU A 442 28.26 30.00 -26.98
C LEU A 442 29.24 29.12 -27.77
N ALA A 443 28.88 27.86 -27.95
CA ALA A 443 29.64 26.97 -28.86
C ALA A 443 29.51 27.48 -30.30
N SER A 444 30.67 27.44 -31.01
CA SER A 444 30.73 27.82 -32.42
C SER A 444 30.02 26.80 -33.30
#